data_14cd94dc29f321ab83a8fbdce0b50242
#
_entry.id   14cd94dc29f321ab83a8fbdce0b50242
#
_cell.length_a   1.000
_cell.length_b   1.000
_cell.length_c   1.000
_cell.angle_alpha   90.00
_cell.angle_beta   90.00
_cell.angle_gamma   90.00
#
_symmetry.space_group_name_H-M   'P 1'
#
loop_
_entity.id
_entity.type
_entity.pdbx_description
1 polymer ?
#
loop_
_entity_poly.entity_id
_entity_poly.type
_entity_poly.pdbx_seq_one_letter_code
_entity_poly.pdbx_strand_id
1 'polypeptide(L)'
;MPIGAYFAVSAILFCVGLTGVILRRNVIVLFMCIELMLNSVNLTFAAAARMWGGADGQVFVFFVIVVAAAEVVVGLALIVNLFFRRGTLDIDAPNLLKW
;
A
#
# COMPACT_ATOMS: atom_id res chain seq x y z
N MET A 1 6.74 -19.71 14.44
CA MET A 1 6.43 -18.36 14.94
C MET A 1 4.97 -18.30 15.37
N PRO A 2 4.66 -17.78 16.54
CA PRO A 2 3.26 -17.69 16.97
C PRO A 2 2.47 -16.73 16.10
N ILE A 3 1.17 -17.01 15.96
CA ILE A 3 0.29 -16.18 15.11
C ILE A 3 0.25 -14.73 15.58
N GLY A 4 0.31 -14.52 16.89
CA GLY A 4 0.34 -13.16 17.42
C GLY A 4 1.51 -12.33 16.91
N ALA A 5 2.66 -12.96 16.62
CA ALA A 5 3.79 -12.25 16.06
C ALA A 5 3.50 -11.73 14.66
N TYR A 6 2.76 -12.49 13.86
CA TYR A 6 2.37 -12.03 12.52
C TYR A 6 1.44 -10.83 12.59
N PHE A 7 0.48 -10.83 13.49
CA PHE A 7 -0.41 -9.68 13.68
C PHE A 7 0.38 -8.45 14.17
N ALA A 8 1.35 -8.66 15.06
CA ALA A 8 2.18 -7.56 15.56
C ALA A 8 3.00 -6.95 14.43
N VAL A 9 3.64 -7.78 13.61
CA VAL A 9 4.42 -7.30 12.46
C VAL A 9 3.52 -6.55 11.48
N SER A 10 2.34 -7.09 11.22
CA SER A 10 1.36 -6.44 10.34
C SER A 10 0.98 -5.06 10.85
N ALA A 11 0.70 -4.93 12.14
CA ALA A 11 0.35 -3.64 12.74
C ALA A 11 1.51 -2.64 12.63
N ILE A 12 2.73 -3.09 12.88
CA ILE A 12 3.92 -2.24 12.77
C ILE A 12 4.09 -1.75 11.33
N LEU A 13 3.98 -2.65 10.36
CA LEU A 13 4.12 -2.29 8.95
C LEU A 13 3.05 -1.29 8.52
N PHE A 14 1.82 -1.50 8.96
CA PHE A 14 0.73 -0.58 8.64
C PHE A 14 1.00 0.81 9.22
N CYS A 15 1.46 0.86 10.46
CA CYS A 15 1.76 2.15 11.12
C CYS A 15 2.92 2.86 10.42
N VAL A 16 3.94 2.13 10.01
CA VAL A 16 5.06 2.72 9.27
C VAL A 16 4.59 3.31 7.95
N GLY A 17 3.77 2.55 7.21
CA GLY A 17 3.21 3.03 5.95
C GLY A 17 2.33 4.26 6.15
N LEU A 18 1.47 4.23 7.15
CA LEU A 18 0.58 5.35 7.45
C LEU A 18 1.38 6.61 7.80
N THR A 19 2.42 6.45 8.62
CA THR A 19 3.31 7.56 8.98
C THR A 19 3.94 8.17 7.74
N GLY A 20 4.41 7.33 6.83
CA GLY A 20 4.99 7.80 5.59
C GLY A 20 4.00 8.57 4.73
N VAL A 21 2.76 8.09 4.65
CA VAL A 21 1.70 8.80 3.90
C VAL A 21 1.45 10.18 4.47
N ILE A 22 1.44 10.29 5.80
CA ILE A 22 1.17 11.58 6.45
C ILE A 22 2.32 12.55 6.28
N LEU A 23 3.57 12.07 6.36
CA LEU A 23 4.74 12.94 6.45
C LEU A 23 5.38 13.28 5.12
N ARG A 24 5.19 12.45 4.09
CA ARG A 24 5.91 12.63 2.83
C ARG A 24 5.01 13.24 1.77
N ARG A 25 5.64 13.98 0.85
CA ARG A 25 4.94 14.66 -0.24
C ARG A 25 5.34 14.16 -1.62
N ASN A 26 6.38 13.33 -1.69
CA ASN A 26 6.81 12.73 -2.95
C ASN A 26 5.83 11.64 -3.35
N VAL A 27 5.31 11.70 -4.56
CA VAL A 27 4.27 10.78 -5.04
C VAL A 27 4.76 9.34 -5.03
N ILE A 28 6.03 9.10 -5.41
CA ILE A 28 6.59 7.75 -5.42
C ILE A 28 6.65 7.19 -4.00
N VAL A 29 7.10 8.01 -3.05
CA VAL A 29 7.17 7.59 -1.64
C VAL A 29 5.78 7.31 -1.10
N LEU A 30 4.79 8.14 -1.42
CA LEU A 30 3.41 7.92 -1.01
C LEU A 30 2.88 6.60 -1.58
N PHE A 31 3.16 6.34 -2.85
CA PHE A 31 2.75 5.11 -3.49
C PHE A 31 3.36 3.88 -2.80
N MET A 32 4.66 3.95 -2.49
CA MET A 32 5.34 2.87 -1.78
C MET A 32 4.77 2.65 -0.39
N CYS A 33 4.41 3.72 0.31
CA CYS A 33 3.81 3.62 1.63
C CYS A 33 2.44 2.96 1.58
N ILE A 34 1.64 3.28 0.58
CA ILE A 34 0.34 2.65 0.38
C ILE A 34 0.52 1.16 0.08
N GLU A 35 1.51 0.80 -0.73
CA GLU A 35 1.81 -0.59 -1.01
C GLU A 35 2.24 -1.34 0.25
N LEU A 36 3.01 -0.69 1.11
CA LEU A 36 3.40 -1.28 2.39
C LEU A 36 2.17 -1.53 3.28
N MET A 37 1.22 -0.60 3.30
CA MET A 37 -0.03 -0.77 4.04
C MET A 37 -0.85 -1.93 3.48
N LEU A 38 -0.92 -2.07 2.17
CA LEU A 38 -1.62 -3.20 1.54
C LEU A 38 -0.95 -4.53 1.87
N ASN A 39 0.37 -4.56 1.88
CA ASN A 39 1.10 -5.77 2.26
C ASN A 39 0.84 -6.14 3.73
N SER A 40 0.70 -5.15 4.60
CA SER A 40 0.38 -5.43 6.01
C SER A 40 -1.01 -6.05 6.14
N VAL A 41 -1.97 -5.59 5.36
CA VAL A 41 -3.32 -6.17 5.31
C VAL A 41 -3.25 -7.61 4.81
N ASN A 42 -2.45 -7.87 3.77
CA ASN A 42 -2.24 -9.22 3.26
C ASN A 42 -1.68 -10.15 4.33
N LEU A 43 -0.70 -9.67 5.07
CA LEU A 43 -0.11 -10.46 6.15
C LEU A 43 -1.15 -10.78 7.23
N THR A 44 -2.03 -9.83 7.53
CA THR A 44 -3.12 -10.04 8.47
C THR A 44 -4.07 -11.15 7.97
N PHE A 45 -4.46 -11.10 6.71
CA PHE A 45 -5.33 -12.13 6.14
C PHE A 45 -4.66 -13.49 6.12
N ALA A 46 -3.37 -13.55 5.78
CA ALA A 46 -2.63 -14.80 5.77
C ALA A 46 -2.55 -15.42 7.17
N ALA A 47 -2.27 -14.57 8.17
CA ALA A 47 -2.21 -15.03 9.56
C ALA A 47 -3.57 -15.52 10.05
N ALA A 48 -4.63 -14.79 9.73
CA ALA A 48 -5.98 -15.18 10.10
C ALA A 48 -6.38 -16.49 9.44
N ALA A 49 -6.04 -16.68 8.17
CA ALA A 49 -6.31 -17.90 7.45
C ALA A 49 -5.63 -19.11 8.12
N ARG A 50 -4.38 -18.91 8.55
CA ARG A 50 -3.64 -19.95 9.25
C ARG A 50 -4.28 -20.28 10.60
N MET A 51 -4.76 -19.24 11.31
CA MET A 51 -5.35 -19.40 12.62
C MET A 51 -6.63 -20.22 12.55
N TRP A 52 -7.47 -19.99 11.54
CA TRP A 52 -8.74 -20.70 11.42
C TRP A 52 -8.68 -21.93 10.51
N GLY A 53 -7.55 -22.17 9.85
CA GLY A 53 -7.33 -23.37 9.06
C GLY A 53 -8.15 -23.48 7.78
N GLY A 54 -8.85 -22.42 7.39
CA GLY A 54 -9.64 -22.39 6.16
C GLY A 54 -8.88 -21.85 4.97
N ALA A 55 -9.42 -22.10 3.78
CA ALA A 55 -8.84 -21.58 2.54
C ALA A 55 -9.34 -20.18 2.19
N ASP A 56 -10.40 -19.71 2.82
CA ASP A 56 -11.04 -18.44 2.47
C ASP A 56 -10.10 -17.25 2.63
N GLY A 57 -9.32 -17.22 3.71
CA GLY A 57 -8.35 -16.15 3.93
C GLY A 57 -7.28 -16.12 2.87
N GLN A 58 -6.85 -17.28 2.38
CA GLN A 58 -5.86 -17.36 1.32
C GLN A 58 -6.43 -16.86 0.00
N VAL A 59 -7.71 -17.10 -0.26
CA VAL A 59 -8.40 -16.57 -1.43
C VAL A 59 -8.42 -15.04 -1.37
N PHE A 60 -8.73 -14.47 -0.21
CA PHE A 60 -8.70 -13.01 -0.04
C PHE A 60 -7.29 -12.46 -0.24
N VAL A 61 -6.26 -13.14 0.26
CA VAL A 61 -4.87 -12.73 0.01
C VAL A 61 -4.59 -12.69 -1.48
N PHE A 62 -5.02 -13.69 -2.23
CA PHE A 62 -4.84 -13.73 -3.67
C PHE A 62 -5.50 -12.52 -4.35
N PHE A 63 -6.75 -12.20 -3.98
CA PHE A 63 -7.45 -11.06 -4.53
C PHE A 63 -6.73 -9.74 -4.22
N VAL A 64 -6.25 -9.58 -2.99
CA VAL A 64 -5.53 -8.35 -2.62
C VAL A 64 -4.23 -8.23 -3.40
N ILE A 65 -3.53 -9.32 -3.65
CA ILE A 65 -2.32 -9.30 -4.49
C ILE A 65 -2.66 -8.84 -5.90
N VAL A 66 -3.74 -9.35 -6.48
CA VAL A 66 -4.16 -8.95 -7.83
C VAL A 66 -4.51 -7.47 -7.87
N VAL A 67 -5.27 -6.98 -6.89
CA VAL A 67 -5.63 -5.57 -6.80
C VAL A 67 -4.39 -4.70 -6.63
N ALA A 68 -3.45 -5.11 -5.78
CA ALA A 68 -2.21 -4.38 -5.57
C ALA A 68 -1.40 -4.30 -6.85
N ALA A 69 -1.32 -5.40 -7.61
CA ALA A 69 -0.62 -5.39 -8.88
C ALA A 69 -1.26 -4.43 -9.89
N ALA A 70 -2.59 -4.41 -9.95
CA ALA A 70 -3.31 -3.50 -10.82
C ALA A 70 -3.06 -2.05 -10.40
N GLU A 71 -3.05 -1.77 -9.11
CA GLU A 71 -2.77 -0.43 -8.60
C GLU A 71 -1.36 0.02 -8.96
N VAL A 72 -0.38 -0.89 -8.91
CA VAL A 72 1.00 -0.58 -9.31
C VAL A 72 1.04 -0.09 -10.74
N VAL A 73 0.38 -0.80 -11.65
CA VAL A 73 0.38 -0.44 -13.07
C VAL A 73 -0.28 0.92 -13.27
N VAL A 74 -1.48 1.12 -12.74
CA VAL A 74 -2.21 2.38 -12.88
C VAL A 74 -1.48 3.52 -12.17
N GLY A 75 -1.00 3.26 -10.97
CA GLY A 75 -0.30 4.28 -10.17
C GLY A 75 0.98 4.74 -10.84
N LEU A 76 1.78 3.81 -11.35
CA LEU A 76 3.01 4.17 -12.06
C LEU A 76 2.71 4.96 -13.32
N ALA A 77 1.68 4.58 -14.05
CA ALA A 77 1.27 5.32 -15.24
C ALA A 77 0.90 6.76 -14.91
N LEU A 78 0.13 6.95 -13.83
CA LEU A 78 -0.26 8.28 -13.38
C LEU A 78 0.94 9.09 -12.90
N ILE A 79 1.86 8.47 -12.18
CA ILE A 79 3.07 9.14 -11.68
C ILE A 79 3.94 9.60 -12.84
N VAL A 80 4.17 8.73 -13.82
CA VAL A 80 4.97 9.08 -14.99
C VAL A 80 4.32 10.23 -15.76
N ASN A 81 3.00 10.15 -15.98
CA ASN A 81 2.28 11.20 -16.67
C ASN A 81 2.36 12.54 -15.93
N LEU A 82 2.19 12.50 -14.62
CA LEU A 82 2.29 13.71 -13.78
C LEU A 82 3.69 14.31 -13.87
N PHE A 83 4.73 13.48 -13.80
CA PHE A 83 6.10 13.95 -13.85
C PHE A 83 6.40 14.62 -15.19
N PHE A 84 5.97 14.01 -16.29
CA PHE A 84 6.21 14.61 -17.61
C PHE A 84 5.47 15.92 -17.81
N ARG A 85 4.30 16.07 -17.19
CA ARG A 85 3.51 17.29 -17.32
C ARG A 85 3.94 18.41 -16.39
N ARG A 86 4.35 18.05 -15.15
CA ARG A 86 4.63 19.02 -14.08
C ARG A 86 6.11 19.16 -13.78
N GLY A 87 6.93 18.21 -14.17
CA GLY A 87 8.36 18.24 -13.90
C GLY A 87 8.72 18.01 -12.44
N THR A 88 7.75 17.54 -11.61
CA THR A 88 7.98 17.31 -10.20
C THR A 88 7.14 16.16 -9.69
N LEU A 89 7.62 15.50 -8.63
CA LEU A 89 6.88 14.45 -7.93
C LEU A 89 6.23 14.94 -6.64
N ASP A 90 6.35 16.23 -6.35
CA ASP A 90 5.75 16.84 -5.16
C ASP A 90 4.26 17.03 -5.41
N ILE A 91 3.43 16.44 -4.53
CA ILE A 91 1.97 16.48 -4.67
C ILE A 91 1.40 17.88 -4.45
N ASP A 92 2.14 18.76 -3.79
CA ASP A 92 1.69 20.11 -3.53
C ASP A 92 1.93 21.07 -4.72
N ALA A 93 2.87 20.71 -5.60
CA ALA A 93 3.20 21.56 -6.73
C ALA A 93 2.06 21.75 -7.72
N PRO A 94 1.33 20.67 -8.17
CA PRO A 94 0.19 20.84 -9.05
C PRO A 94 -1.07 21.16 -8.26
N ASN A 95 -1.22 22.40 -7.86
CA ASN A 95 -2.35 22.81 -7.03
C ASN A 95 -3.59 23.03 -7.91
N LEU A 96 -4.30 21.96 -8.19
CA LEU A 96 -5.45 21.97 -9.09
C LEU A 96 -6.64 22.73 -8.55
N LEU A 97 -6.73 22.89 -7.24
CA LEU A 97 -7.85 23.59 -6.61
C LEU A 97 -7.68 25.11 -6.68
N LYS A 98 -6.45 25.58 -6.80
CA LYS A 98 -6.18 27.00 -6.94
C LYS A 98 -6.06 27.43 -8.40
N TRP A 99 -5.60 26.55 -9.24
CA TRP A 99 -5.33 26.82 -10.64
C TRP A 99 -6.20 25.97 -11.56
#